data_c2f40dc106336960c862a5851967b275
#
_entry.id   c2f40dc106336960c862a5851967b275
#
_cell.length_a   1.000
_cell.length_b   1.000
_cell.length_c   1.000
_cell.angle_alpha   90.00
_cell.angle_beta   90.00
_cell.angle_gamma   90.00
#
_symmetry.space_group_name_H-M   'P 1'
#
loop_
_entity.id
_entity.type
_entity.pdbx_description
1 polymer ?
#
loop_
_entity_poly.entity_id
_entity_poly.type
_entity_poly.pdbx_seq_one_letter_code
_entity_poly.pdbx_strand_id
1 'polypeptide(L)'
;MPIRINLLAEAQAAEELRRKDPVKRAVWVGVFLVFLVALWAMTLQFKILQAKGDLSSLNTKWSSIEKSYQVAVDYQRRSIEAEQKLGALHEMTTNRFLWGTALNAFQLTLNNLDGVHVVRLKTDQSYLAGEEVKARTEAGRNIPGHAATATERVRMVIDAMDSSSPPGARVTKFKENLATVPFFLESLQPTNGVRLTQRSAPQLSPSGKNPFVMFQVEAHFTEKTR
;
A
#
# COMPACT_ATOMS: atom_id res chain seq x y z
N MET A 1 -12.19 119.55 44.79
CA MET A 1 -11.32 118.47 44.24
C MET A 1 -12.15 117.68 43.28
N PRO A 2 -11.83 117.64 42.01
CA PRO A 2 -12.59 116.82 41.02
C PRO A 2 -12.19 115.35 41.11
N ILE A 3 -13.16 114.49 41.31
CA ILE A 3 -13.00 113.04 41.31
C ILE A 3 -12.77 112.65 39.86
N ARG A 4 -11.57 112.17 39.51
CA ARG A 4 -11.27 111.54 38.18
C ARG A 4 -11.64 110.06 38.23
N ILE A 5 -12.73 109.73 37.65
CA ILE A 5 -13.12 108.32 37.46
C ILE A 5 -12.32 107.81 36.31
N ASN A 6 -11.47 106.78 36.55
CA ASN A 6 -10.68 106.18 35.54
C ASN A 6 -11.49 104.97 34.84
N LEU A 7 -12.30 105.37 33.86
CA LEU A 7 -13.16 104.44 33.11
C LEU A 7 -12.35 103.39 32.28
N LEU A 8 -11.05 103.69 32.08
CA LEU A 8 -10.17 102.81 31.36
C LEU A 8 -9.74 101.57 32.21
N ALA A 9 -9.61 101.81 33.54
CA ALA A 9 -9.23 100.74 34.49
C ALA A 9 -10.35 99.70 34.68
N GLU A 10 -11.61 100.11 34.65
CA GLU A 10 -12.76 99.19 34.69
C GLU A 10 -12.88 98.38 33.40
N ALA A 11 -12.63 98.97 32.20
CA ALA A 11 -12.65 98.31 30.95
C ALA A 11 -11.51 97.26 30.85
N GLN A 12 -10.31 97.66 31.35
CA GLN A 12 -9.17 96.74 31.42
C GLN A 12 -9.39 95.55 32.36
N ALA A 13 -9.95 95.84 33.55
CA ALA A 13 -10.31 94.78 34.51
C ALA A 13 -11.38 93.80 33.98
N ALA A 14 -12.38 94.37 33.26
CA ALA A 14 -13.40 93.51 32.60
C ALA A 14 -12.83 92.64 31.46
N GLU A 15 -11.86 93.17 30.73
CA GLU A 15 -11.15 92.42 29.69
C GLU A 15 -10.24 91.32 30.25
N GLU A 16 -9.55 91.64 31.39
CA GLU A 16 -8.74 90.60 32.07
C GLU A 16 -9.59 89.47 32.68
N LEU A 17 -10.77 89.80 33.24
CA LEU A 17 -11.73 88.81 33.72
C LEU A 17 -12.29 87.96 32.60
N ARG A 18 -12.55 88.52 31.42
CA ARG A 18 -12.98 87.83 30.24
C ARG A 18 -11.88 86.91 29.72
N ARG A 19 -10.59 87.27 29.75
CA ARG A 19 -9.45 86.48 29.40
C ARG A 19 -9.19 85.35 30.41
N LYS A 20 -9.54 85.55 31.67
CA LYS A 20 -9.39 84.57 32.76
C LYS A 20 -10.63 83.71 32.99
N ASP A 21 -11.63 83.77 32.11
CA ASP A 21 -12.90 83.06 32.25
C ASP A 21 -12.66 81.54 32.37
N PRO A 22 -12.81 80.96 33.58
CA PRO A 22 -12.46 79.53 33.82
C PRO A 22 -13.36 78.61 33.03
N VAL A 23 -14.57 79.04 32.68
CA VAL A 23 -15.53 78.26 31.91
C VAL A 23 -15.03 78.06 30.47
N LYS A 24 -14.51 79.15 29.83
CA LYS A 24 -13.92 79.00 28.45
C LYS A 24 -12.71 78.06 28.43
N ARG A 25 -11.85 78.17 29.46
CA ARG A 25 -10.69 77.21 29.57
C ARG A 25 -11.16 75.82 29.79
N ALA A 26 -12.15 75.56 30.65
CA ALA A 26 -12.71 74.24 30.85
C ALA A 26 -13.33 73.64 29.57
N VAL A 27 -14.04 74.47 28.79
CA VAL A 27 -14.60 74.05 27.49
C VAL A 27 -13.49 73.71 26.51
N TRP A 28 -12.43 74.52 26.40
CA TRP A 28 -11.30 74.20 25.50
C TRP A 28 -10.54 72.93 25.94
N VAL A 29 -10.34 72.74 27.23
CA VAL A 29 -9.74 71.48 27.74
C VAL A 29 -10.64 70.28 27.45
N GLY A 30 -11.97 70.41 27.60
CA GLY A 30 -12.93 69.38 27.26
C GLY A 30 -12.89 68.99 25.76
N VAL A 31 -12.91 70.06 24.91
CA VAL A 31 -12.77 69.83 23.42
C VAL A 31 -11.44 69.15 23.07
N PHE A 32 -10.35 69.58 23.72
CA PHE A 32 -9.03 68.96 23.51
C PHE A 32 -8.99 67.50 23.93
N LEU A 33 -9.60 67.13 25.06
CA LEU A 33 -9.70 65.73 25.49
C LEU A 33 -10.54 64.92 24.55
N VAL A 34 -11.68 65.42 24.10
CA VAL A 34 -12.51 64.74 23.11
C VAL A 34 -11.72 64.50 21.80
N PHE A 35 -10.95 65.50 21.35
CA PHE A 35 -10.11 65.40 20.18
C PHE A 35 -9.00 64.32 20.34
N LEU A 36 -8.36 64.23 21.50
CA LEU A 36 -7.38 63.19 21.80
C LEU A 36 -7.99 61.84 21.80
N VAL A 37 -9.18 61.64 22.37
CA VAL A 37 -9.90 60.37 22.33
C VAL A 37 -10.29 60.02 20.89
N ALA A 38 -10.73 60.97 20.09
CA ALA A 38 -11.05 60.76 18.68
C ALA A 38 -9.81 60.32 17.87
N LEU A 39 -8.66 61.00 18.08
CA LEU A 39 -7.40 60.60 17.48
C LEU A 39 -6.98 59.18 17.88
N TRP A 40 -7.11 58.84 19.15
CA TRP A 40 -6.80 57.49 19.65
C TRP A 40 -7.73 56.45 19.03
N ALA A 41 -9.03 56.71 18.98
CA ALA A 41 -10.00 55.84 18.32
C ALA A 41 -9.68 55.66 16.82
N MET A 42 -9.25 56.72 16.14
CA MET A 42 -8.85 56.67 14.73
C MET A 42 -7.62 55.80 14.52
N THR A 43 -6.62 55.90 15.41
CA THR A 43 -5.42 55.00 15.32
C THR A 43 -5.77 53.54 15.54
N LEU A 44 -6.71 53.23 16.45
CA LEU A 44 -7.22 51.86 16.66
C LEU A 44 -7.97 51.36 15.43
N GLN A 45 -8.81 52.19 14.82
CA GLN A 45 -9.51 51.83 13.58
C GLN A 45 -8.52 51.51 12.43
N PHE A 46 -7.46 52.31 12.28
CA PHE A 46 -6.41 52.03 11.31
C PHE A 46 -5.70 50.70 11.56
N LYS A 47 -5.35 50.40 12.81
CA LYS A 47 -4.75 49.10 13.17
C LYS A 47 -5.68 47.93 12.88
N ILE A 48 -6.97 48.05 13.16
CA ILE A 48 -7.97 47.02 12.83
C ILE A 48 -8.08 46.83 11.32
N LEU A 49 -8.08 47.92 10.56
CA LEU A 49 -8.14 47.84 9.08
C LEU A 49 -6.91 47.15 8.50
N GLN A 50 -5.72 47.51 9.02
CA GLN A 50 -4.46 46.85 8.62
C GLN A 50 -4.48 45.36 8.96
N ALA A 51 -4.85 45.00 10.19
CA ALA A 51 -4.94 43.59 10.61
C ALA A 51 -5.95 42.80 9.77
N LYS A 52 -7.09 43.37 9.41
CA LYS A 52 -8.07 42.76 8.51
C LYS A 52 -7.51 42.58 7.09
N GLY A 53 -6.76 43.58 6.59
CA GLY A 53 -6.08 43.47 5.28
C GLY A 53 -5.04 42.35 5.26
N ASP A 54 -4.21 42.27 6.30
CA ASP A 54 -3.21 41.21 6.45
C ASP A 54 -3.84 39.83 6.53
N LEU A 55 -4.91 39.69 7.33
CA LEU A 55 -5.66 38.45 7.47
C LEU A 55 -6.32 38.03 6.16
N SER A 56 -6.89 38.98 5.40
CA SER A 56 -7.44 38.71 4.06
C SER A 56 -6.36 38.25 3.08
N SER A 57 -5.19 38.92 3.07
CA SER A 57 -4.07 38.54 2.20
C SER A 57 -3.51 37.15 2.54
N LEU A 58 -3.38 36.83 3.85
CA LEU A 58 -2.96 35.53 4.32
C LEU A 58 -3.97 34.44 3.96
N ASN A 59 -5.26 34.72 4.12
CA ASN A 59 -6.31 33.78 3.75
C ASN A 59 -6.33 33.49 2.23
N THR A 60 -6.10 34.52 1.41
CA THR A 60 -5.97 34.35 -0.06
C THR A 60 -4.75 33.52 -0.42
N LYS A 61 -3.60 33.79 0.22
CA LYS A 61 -2.38 32.98 0.05
C LYS A 61 -2.60 31.54 0.50
N TRP A 62 -3.25 31.34 1.65
CA TRP A 62 -3.59 30.02 2.16
C TRP A 62 -4.48 29.25 1.18
N SER A 63 -5.57 29.86 0.69
CA SER A 63 -6.47 29.20 -0.25
C SER A 63 -5.82 28.85 -1.60
N SER A 64 -4.81 29.62 -2.02
CA SER A 64 -4.02 29.28 -3.23
C SER A 64 -3.05 28.12 -3.00
N ILE A 65 -2.46 28.02 -1.80
CA ILE A 65 -1.54 26.94 -1.41
C ILE A 65 -2.32 25.67 -1.07
N GLU A 66 -3.48 25.77 -0.45
CA GLU A 66 -4.31 24.63 -0.04
C GLU A 66 -4.65 23.70 -1.21
N LYS A 67 -5.05 24.27 -2.35
CA LYS A 67 -5.32 23.47 -3.55
C LYS A 67 -4.10 22.70 -4.04
N SER A 68 -2.94 23.35 -4.12
CA SER A 68 -1.70 22.69 -4.52
C SER A 68 -1.21 21.67 -3.50
N TYR A 69 -1.41 21.93 -2.22
CA TYR A 69 -1.11 20.99 -1.15
C TYR A 69 -2.00 19.74 -1.21
N GLN A 70 -3.31 19.90 -1.40
CA GLN A 70 -4.23 18.76 -1.57
C GLN A 70 -3.86 17.90 -2.78
N VAL A 71 -3.53 18.55 -3.90
CA VAL A 71 -3.06 17.83 -5.10
C VAL A 71 -1.75 17.07 -4.82
N ALA A 72 -0.80 17.67 -4.10
CA ALA A 72 0.45 17.01 -3.73
C ALA A 72 0.22 15.80 -2.81
N VAL A 73 -0.67 15.93 -1.82
CA VAL A 73 -1.06 14.85 -0.91
C VAL A 73 -1.74 13.71 -1.67
N ASP A 74 -2.63 14.03 -2.62
CA ASP A 74 -3.28 13.02 -3.46
C ASP A 74 -2.27 12.27 -4.35
N TYR A 75 -1.30 12.96 -4.94
CA TYR A 75 -0.23 12.30 -5.69
C TYR A 75 0.62 11.40 -4.80
N GLN A 76 0.99 11.85 -3.62
CA GLN A 76 1.74 11.04 -2.67
C GLN A 76 0.98 9.77 -2.28
N ARG A 77 -0.32 9.90 -1.99
CA ARG A 77 -1.18 8.76 -1.67
C ARG A 77 -1.23 7.77 -2.84
N ARG A 78 -1.46 8.25 -4.06
CA ARG A 78 -1.47 7.40 -5.27
C ARG A 78 -0.13 6.73 -5.52
N SER A 79 0.99 7.41 -5.24
CA SER A 79 2.33 6.82 -5.34
C SER A 79 2.50 5.66 -4.37
N ILE A 80 2.13 5.84 -3.11
CA ILE A 80 2.18 4.79 -2.09
C ILE A 80 1.28 3.60 -2.47
N GLU A 81 0.05 3.86 -2.93
CA GLU A 81 -0.85 2.81 -3.39
C GLU A 81 -0.28 2.05 -4.61
N ALA A 82 0.37 2.76 -5.54
CA ALA A 82 1.02 2.14 -6.69
C ALA A 82 2.21 1.27 -6.29
N GLU A 83 3.05 1.75 -5.36
CA GLU A 83 4.18 0.98 -4.82
C GLU A 83 3.71 -0.29 -4.10
N GLN A 84 2.65 -0.20 -3.29
CA GLN A 84 2.06 -1.36 -2.63
C GLN A 84 1.52 -2.38 -3.63
N LYS A 85 0.84 -1.93 -4.69
CA LYS A 85 0.35 -2.80 -5.77
C LYS A 85 1.49 -3.44 -6.54
N LEU A 86 2.55 -2.68 -6.85
CA LEU A 86 3.74 -3.21 -7.51
C LEU A 86 4.46 -4.24 -6.63
N GLY A 87 4.58 -3.99 -5.34
CA GLY A 87 5.13 -4.95 -4.38
C GLY A 87 4.34 -6.25 -4.35
N ALA A 88 3.01 -6.16 -4.25
CA ALA A 88 2.13 -7.33 -4.27
C ALA A 88 2.21 -8.10 -5.61
N LEU A 89 2.24 -7.40 -6.74
CA LEU A 89 2.43 -8.03 -8.06
C LEU A 89 3.79 -8.69 -8.21
N HIS A 90 4.85 -8.05 -7.71
CA HIS A 90 6.19 -8.63 -7.70
C HIS A 90 6.23 -9.91 -6.86
N GLU A 91 5.64 -9.90 -5.68
CA GLU A 91 5.52 -11.06 -4.82
C GLU A 91 4.73 -12.19 -5.49
N MET A 92 3.62 -11.87 -6.15
CA MET A 92 2.86 -12.85 -6.93
C MET A 92 3.67 -13.45 -8.08
N THR A 93 4.50 -12.68 -8.78
CA THR A 93 5.30 -13.17 -9.89
C THR A 93 6.47 -14.03 -9.45
N THR A 94 7.15 -13.65 -8.38
CA THR A 94 8.29 -14.41 -7.83
C THR A 94 7.84 -15.69 -7.13
N ASN A 95 6.67 -15.69 -6.54
CA ASN A 95 6.17 -16.79 -5.76
C ASN A 95 5.34 -17.82 -6.56
N ARG A 96 4.95 -17.54 -7.80
CA ARG A 96 4.19 -18.50 -8.60
C ARG A 96 5.01 -19.72 -8.98
N PHE A 97 4.36 -20.87 -9.14
CA PHE A 97 5.00 -22.06 -9.63
C PHE A 97 5.42 -21.88 -11.12
N LEU A 98 6.71 -22.11 -11.40
CA LEU A 98 7.28 -21.92 -12.74
C LEU A 98 7.20 -23.19 -13.56
N TRP A 99 6.12 -23.37 -14.28
CA TRP A 99 5.89 -24.55 -15.15
C TRP A 99 6.96 -24.73 -16.22
N GLY A 100 7.51 -23.66 -16.77
CA GLY A 100 8.59 -23.74 -17.74
C GLY A 100 9.84 -24.44 -17.19
N THR A 101 10.22 -24.14 -15.94
CA THR A 101 11.34 -24.80 -15.28
C THR A 101 11.03 -26.26 -14.99
N ALA A 102 9.81 -26.57 -14.54
CA ALA A 102 9.36 -27.93 -14.27
C ALA A 102 9.36 -28.79 -15.56
N LEU A 103 8.88 -28.26 -16.70
CA LEU A 103 8.88 -28.93 -17.98
C LEU A 103 10.28 -29.15 -18.52
N ASN A 104 11.19 -28.17 -18.37
CA ASN A 104 12.60 -28.33 -18.76
C ASN A 104 13.28 -29.43 -17.93
N ALA A 105 13.08 -29.43 -16.61
CA ALA A 105 13.56 -30.48 -15.73
C ALA A 105 12.97 -31.85 -16.09
N PHE A 106 11.69 -31.88 -16.46
CA PHE A 106 11.05 -33.09 -16.94
C PHE A 106 11.65 -33.60 -18.24
N GLN A 107 11.95 -32.72 -19.19
CA GLN A 107 12.65 -33.11 -20.42
C GLN A 107 14.02 -33.75 -20.12
N LEU A 108 14.75 -33.23 -19.13
CA LEU A 108 16.03 -33.83 -18.74
C LEU A 108 15.89 -35.25 -18.19
N THR A 109 14.77 -35.60 -17.55
CA THR A 109 14.53 -36.98 -17.08
C THR A 109 14.37 -37.96 -18.20
N LEU A 110 13.92 -37.51 -19.38
CA LEU A 110 13.66 -38.35 -20.55
C LEU A 110 14.90 -38.61 -21.41
N ASN A 111 15.92 -37.73 -21.34
CA ASN A 111 17.11 -37.76 -22.20
C ASN A 111 17.88 -39.11 -22.19
N ASN A 112 17.75 -39.93 -21.13
CA ASN A 112 18.47 -41.19 -20.97
C ASN A 112 17.54 -42.40 -20.91
N LEU A 113 16.31 -42.28 -21.44
CA LEU A 113 15.26 -43.30 -21.37
C LEU A 113 14.70 -43.65 -22.75
N ASP A 114 15.57 -44.24 -23.61
CA ASP A 114 15.12 -44.66 -24.93
C ASP A 114 13.96 -45.69 -24.81
N GLY A 115 12.91 -45.50 -25.61
CA GLY A 115 11.73 -46.34 -25.59
C GLY A 115 10.64 -45.94 -24.59
N VAL A 116 10.88 -44.93 -23.76
CA VAL A 116 9.84 -44.32 -22.94
C VAL A 116 9.28 -43.11 -23.67
N HIS A 117 7.98 -43.11 -23.90
CA HIS A 117 7.26 -42.01 -24.56
C HIS A 117 6.16 -41.49 -23.68
N VAL A 118 6.12 -40.17 -23.47
CA VAL A 118 5.05 -39.50 -22.73
C VAL A 118 3.84 -39.36 -23.65
N VAL A 119 2.72 -39.88 -23.20
CA VAL A 119 1.45 -39.86 -23.94
C VAL A 119 0.64 -38.63 -23.52
N ARG A 120 0.65 -38.35 -22.23
CA ARG A 120 -0.11 -37.23 -21.65
C ARG A 120 0.58 -36.68 -20.40
N LEU A 121 0.59 -35.36 -20.29
CA LEU A 121 0.98 -34.67 -19.10
C LEU A 121 -0.23 -33.85 -18.58
N LYS A 122 -0.64 -34.11 -17.36
CA LYS A 122 -1.72 -33.42 -16.69
C LYS A 122 -1.17 -32.71 -15.47
N THR A 123 -1.51 -31.45 -15.31
CA THR A 123 -1.10 -30.64 -14.17
C THR A 123 -2.34 -30.13 -13.43
N ASP A 124 -2.28 -30.16 -12.12
CA ASP A 124 -3.34 -29.67 -11.25
C ASP A 124 -2.72 -28.75 -10.22
N GLN A 125 -3.22 -27.53 -10.15
CA GLN A 125 -2.75 -26.51 -9.23
C GLN A 125 -3.95 -25.94 -8.51
N SER A 126 -4.01 -26.10 -7.20
CA SER A 126 -5.10 -25.64 -6.36
C SER A 126 -4.60 -24.77 -5.23
N TYR A 127 -5.43 -23.83 -4.82
CA TYR A 127 -5.15 -22.92 -3.71
C TYR A 127 -6.20 -23.15 -2.63
N LEU A 128 -5.74 -23.44 -1.42
CA LEU A 128 -6.56 -23.55 -0.23
C LEU A 128 -6.40 -22.25 0.59
N ALA A 129 -7.48 -21.49 0.69
CA ALA A 129 -7.49 -20.28 1.52
C ALA A 129 -7.62 -20.67 2.99
N GLY A 130 -6.70 -20.21 3.83
CA GLY A 130 -6.81 -20.22 5.29
C GLY A 130 -7.46 -18.91 5.77
N GLU A 131 -8.44 -19.01 6.65
CA GLU A 131 -9.12 -17.83 7.18
C GLU A 131 -8.21 -17.01 8.09
N GLU A 132 -8.41 -15.68 8.07
CA GLU A 132 -7.79 -14.78 9.04
C GLU A 132 -8.33 -15.05 10.43
N VAL A 133 -7.45 -15.26 11.39
CA VAL A 133 -7.82 -15.36 12.82
C VAL A 133 -7.40 -14.06 13.50
N LYS A 134 -8.38 -13.26 13.93
CA LYS A 134 -8.11 -12.05 14.70
C LYS A 134 -7.61 -12.38 16.09
N ALA A 135 -6.64 -11.60 16.58
CA ALA A 135 -6.19 -11.71 17.97
C ALA A 135 -7.38 -11.54 18.91
N ARG A 136 -7.54 -12.45 19.86
CA ARG A 136 -8.60 -12.40 20.87
C ARG A 136 -8.07 -12.77 22.24
N THR A 137 -8.68 -12.18 23.27
CA THR A 137 -8.40 -12.54 24.66
C THR A 137 -9.52 -13.45 25.16
N GLU A 138 -9.19 -14.67 25.48
CA GLU A 138 -10.14 -15.66 25.97
C GLU A 138 -9.66 -16.17 27.33
N ALA A 139 -10.49 -16.08 28.35
CA ALA A 139 -10.18 -16.50 29.72
C ALA A 139 -8.85 -15.94 30.30
N GLY A 140 -8.50 -14.67 29.97
CA GLY A 140 -7.27 -14.02 30.41
C GLY A 140 -5.99 -14.44 29.66
N ARG A 141 -6.10 -15.29 28.64
CA ARG A 141 -5.00 -15.65 27.74
C ARG A 141 -5.13 -14.88 26.44
N ASN A 142 -4.04 -14.24 26.04
CA ASN A 142 -3.96 -13.53 24.76
C ASN A 142 -3.65 -14.56 23.66
N ILE A 143 -4.62 -14.82 22.78
CA ILE A 143 -4.45 -15.71 21.61
C ILE A 143 -4.01 -14.80 20.46
N PRO A 144 -2.77 -14.94 19.93
CA PRO A 144 -2.32 -14.15 18.82
C PRO A 144 -3.15 -14.46 17.56
N GLY A 145 -3.52 -13.41 16.84
CA GLY A 145 -4.12 -13.56 15.52
C GLY A 145 -3.07 -13.93 14.48
N HIS A 146 -3.50 -14.52 13.36
CA HIS A 146 -2.67 -14.70 12.17
C HIS A 146 -3.41 -14.19 10.94
N ALA A 147 -2.66 -13.67 9.97
CA ALA A 147 -3.21 -13.20 8.71
C ALA A 147 -3.81 -14.36 7.90
N ALA A 148 -4.71 -14.03 6.97
CA ALA A 148 -5.19 -14.98 5.99
C ALA A 148 -4.01 -15.58 5.23
N THR A 149 -4.02 -16.89 5.04
CA THR A 149 -2.98 -17.62 4.32
C THR A 149 -3.56 -18.31 3.10
N ALA A 150 -2.73 -18.58 2.09
CA ALA A 150 -3.10 -19.39 0.95
C ALA A 150 -2.08 -20.52 0.79
N THR A 151 -2.54 -21.77 0.87
CA THR A 151 -1.69 -22.93 0.65
C THR A 151 -1.84 -23.41 -0.80
N GLU A 152 -0.74 -23.36 -1.53
CA GLU A 152 -0.65 -23.82 -2.91
C GLU A 152 -0.30 -25.30 -2.94
N ARG A 153 -1.10 -26.10 -3.65
CA ARG A 153 -0.87 -27.51 -3.93
C ARG A 153 -0.71 -27.71 -5.42
N VAL A 154 0.41 -28.31 -5.80
CA VAL A 154 0.72 -28.63 -7.19
C VAL A 154 0.90 -30.13 -7.34
N ARG A 155 0.23 -30.70 -8.34
CA ARG A 155 0.33 -32.11 -8.70
C ARG A 155 0.55 -32.24 -10.21
N MET A 156 1.43 -33.11 -10.61
CA MET A 156 1.69 -33.46 -12.02
C MET A 156 1.45 -34.95 -12.23
N VAL A 157 0.60 -35.28 -13.18
CA VAL A 157 0.28 -36.65 -13.56
C VAL A 157 0.82 -36.92 -14.94
N ILE A 158 1.62 -37.93 -15.07
CA ILE A 158 2.34 -38.33 -16.30
C ILE A 158 1.85 -39.69 -16.74
N ASP A 159 1.16 -39.74 -17.86
CA ASP A 159 0.83 -40.99 -18.55
C ASP A 159 1.91 -41.25 -19.59
N ALA A 160 2.60 -42.37 -19.47
CA ALA A 160 3.69 -42.74 -20.37
C ALA A 160 3.61 -44.21 -20.84
N MET A 161 4.30 -44.48 -21.92
CA MET A 161 4.40 -45.76 -22.53
C MET A 161 5.87 -46.21 -22.58
N ASP A 162 6.15 -47.42 -22.12
CA ASP A 162 7.47 -48.05 -22.21
C ASP A 162 7.43 -49.18 -23.25
N SER A 163 8.13 -48.99 -24.36
CA SER A 163 8.32 -49.96 -25.46
C SER A 163 9.72 -50.57 -25.46
N SER A 164 10.45 -50.49 -24.35
CA SER A 164 11.77 -51.10 -24.20
C SER A 164 11.71 -52.66 -24.27
N SER A 165 12.84 -53.30 -24.44
CA SER A 165 12.94 -54.76 -24.37
C SER A 165 13.74 -55.16 -23.12
N PRO A 166 13.12 -55.86 -22.14
CA PRO A 166 11.69 -56.25 -22.05
C PRO A 166 10.76 -55.06 -21.73
N PRO A 167 9.47 -55.09 -22.16
CA PRO A 167 8.52 -54.01 -21.91
C PRO A 167 8.28 -53.75 -20.43
N GLY A 168 8.29 -52.48 -20.03
CA GLY A 168 8.12 -52.09 -18.67
C GLY A 168 9.38 -52.14 -17.79
N ALA A 169 10.55 -52.51 -18.35
CA ALA A 169 11.81 -52.53 -17.62
C ALA A 169 12.28 -51.14 -17.17
N ARG A 170 11.89 -50.09 -17.92
CA ARG A 170 12.34 -48.72 -17.66
C ARG A 170 11.40 -47.89 -16.77
N VAL A 171 10.25 -48.45 -16.37
CA VAL A 171 9.28 -47.76 -15.52
C VAL A 171 9.91 -47.36 -14.19
N THR A 172 10.64 -48.28 -13.53
CA THR A 172 11.32 -47.98 -12.26
C THR A 172 12.42 -46.95 -12.46
N LYS A 173 13.22 -47.07 -13.50
CA LYS A 173 14.27 -46.11 -13.82
C LYS A 173 13.73 -44.73 -14.15
N PHE A 174 12.56 -44.65 -14.83
CA PHE A 174 11.87 -43.37 -15.06
C PHE A 174 11.48 -42.70 -13.74
N LYS A 175 10.88 -43.47 -12.81
CA LYS A 175 10.52 -42.98 -11.48
C LYS A 175 11.74 -42.47 -10.70
N GLU A 176 12.84 -43.23 -10.71
CA GLU A 176 14.09 -42.86 -10.05
C GLU A 176 14.72 -41.61 -10.67
N ASN A 177 14.80 -41.54 -11.99
CA ASN A 177 15.31 -40.34 -12.66
C ASN A 177 14.50 -39.10 -12.32
N LEU A 178 13.16 -39.21 -12.29
CA LEU A 178 12.30 -38.12 -11.92
C LEU A 178 12.58 -37.63 -10.47
N ALA A 179 12.88 -38.56 -9.58
CA ALA A 179 13.19 -38.22 -8.18
C ALA A 179 14.61 -37.65 -7.97
N THR A 180 15.54 -37.90 -8.91
CA THR A 180 16.96 -37.55 -8.77
C THR A 180 17.35 -36.24 -9.48
N VAL A 181 16.53 -35.75 -10.43
CA VAL A 181 16.78 -34.43 -11.06
C VAL A 181 16.74 -33.35 -10.04
N PRO A 182 17.72 -32.43 -9.95
CA PRO A 182 17.84 -31.42 -8.88
C PRO A 182 16.59 -30.62 -8.62
N PHE A 183 15.92 -30.15 -9.68
CA PHE A 183 14.66 -29.42 -9.55
C PHE A 183 13.57 -30.21 -8.82
N PHE A 184 13.40 -31.50 -9.18
CA PHE A 184 12.38 -32.37 -8.56
C PHE A 184 12.80 -32.79 -7.14
N LEU A 185 14.09 -33.03 -6.92
CA LEU A 185 14.62 -33.33 -5.59
C LEU A 185 14.31 -32.25 -4.57
N GLU A 186 14.42 -30.98 -4.98
CA GLU A 186 14.15 -29.82 -4.11
C GLU A 186 12.65 -29.47 -4.01
N SER A 187 11.87 -29.76 -5.05
CA SER A 187 10.51 -29.28 -5.18
C SER A 187 9.46 -30.31 -4.79
N LEU A 188 9.76 -31.60 -4.84
CA LEU A 188 8.83 -32.66 -4.51
C LEU A 188 8.74 -32.93 -3.00
N GLN A 189 7.63 -33.53 -2.58
CA GLN A 189 7.46 -33.97 -1.19
C GLN A 189 8.50 -35.06 -0.84
N PRO A 190 9.20 -34.96 0.31
CA PRO A 190 10.31 -35.86 0.63
C PRO A 190 9.90 -37.34 0.73
N THR A 191 8.69 -37.62 1.24
CA THR A 191 8.30 -39.00 1.60
C THR A 191 7.49 -39.71 0.51
N ASN A 192 6.80 -39.01 -0.36
CA ASN A 192 5.93 -39.60 -1.39
C ASN A 192 5.83 -38.72 -2.65
N GLY A 193 6.88 -37.99 -2.92
CA GLY A 193 6.91 -37.02 -4.04
C GLY A 193 6.65 -37.65 -5.41
N VAL A 194 7.09 -38.88 -5.63
CA VAL A 194 6.87 -39.61 -6.89
C VAL A 194 6.20 -40.96 -6.63
N ARG A 195 5.02 -41.17 -7.18
CA ARG A 195 4.26 -42.42 -7.04
C ARG A 195 3.93 -43.02 -8.40
N LEU A 196 4.14 -44.31 -8.54
CA LEU A 196 3.59 -45.08 -9.63
C LEU A 196 2.16 -45.48 -9.25
N THR A 197 1.16 -44.95 -9.97
CA THR A 197 -0.26 -45.16 -9.65
C THR A 197 -0.89 -46.25 -10.46
N GLN A 198 -0.47 -46.39 -11.73
CA GLN A 198 -0.98 -47.44 -12.62
C GLN A 198 0.15 -48.03 -13.46
N ARG A 199 0.03 -49.30 -13.72
CA ARG A 199 0.88 -50.06 -14.68
C ARG A 199 0.04 -51.10 -15.38
N SER A 200 -0.03 -51.10 -16.71
CA SER A 200 -0.75 -52.09 -17.46
C SER A 200 0.06 -53.39 -17.61
N ALA A 201 -0.61 -54.48 -17.93
CA ALA A 201 0.06 -55.65 -18.52
C ALA A 201 0.68 -55.27 -19.88
N PRO A 202 1.73 -56.00 -20.34
CA PRO A 202 2.26 -55.79 -21.67
C PRO A 202 1.17 -55.97 -22.74
N GLN A 203 1.08 -55.03 -23.65
CA GLN A 203 0.11 -55.00 -24.75
C GLN A 203 0.87 -54.93 -26.07
N LEU A 204 0.30 -55.48 -27.13
CA LEU A 204 0.85 -55.35 -28.48
C LEU A 204 0.42 -54.02 -29.09
N SER A 205 1.36 -53.32 -29.72
CA SER A 205 1.03 -52.11 -30.47
C SER A 205 0.00 -52.43 -31.58
N PRO A 206 -0.88 -51.49 -31.92
CA PRO A 206 -1.79 -51.63 -33.05
C PRO A 206 -1.09 -52.03 -34.36
N SER A 207 0.19 -51.68 -34.49
CA SER A 207 1.06 -52.09 -35.60
C SER A 207 1.61 -53.50 -35.49
N GLY A 208 1.35 -54.24 -34.41
CA GLY A 208 1.73 -55.62 -34.18
C GLY A 208 3.22 -55.90 -33.95
N LYS A 209 4.09 -54.94 -34.01
CA LYS A 209 5.54 -55.12 -34.04
C LYS A 209 6.25 -55.03 -32.67
N ASN A 210 5.78 -54.19 -31.75
CA ASN A 210 6.47 -54.00 -30.48
C ASN A 210 5.50 -54.04 -29.30
N PRO A 211 5.72 -54.90 -28.32
CA PRO A 211 4.94 -54.87 -27.08
C PRO A 211 5.32 -53.65 -26.27
N PHE A 212 4.34 -53.07 -25.58
CA PHE A 212 4.51 -51.91 -24.71
C PHE A 212 3.74 -52.05 -23.39
N VAL A 213 4.13 -51.27 -22.39
CA VAL A 213 3.47 -51.15 -21.09
C VAL A 213 3.07 -49.70 -20.88
N MET A 214 1.78 -49.45 -20.64
CA MET A 214 1.30 -48.15 -20.19
C MET A 214 1.50 -48.01 -18.70
N PHE A 215 1.95 -46.85 -18.24
CA PHE A 215 2.09 -46.56 -16.83
C PHE A 215 1.77 -45.12 -16.54
N GLN A 216 1.35 -44.85 -15.29
CA GLN A 216 1.05 -43.53 -14.81
C GLN A 216 1.88 -43.23 -13.56
N VAL A 217 2.54 -42.07 -13.56
CA VAL A 217 3.32 -41.59 -12.45
C VAL A 217 2.73 -40.26 -12.01
N GLU A 218 2.54 -40.12 -10.69
CA GLU A 218 2.15 -38.85 -10.06
C GLU A 218 3.33 -38.23 -9.33
N ALA A 219 3.54 -36.95 -9.56
CA ALA A 219 4.52 -36.14 -8.86
C ALA A 219 3.80 -35.11 -7.99
N HIS A 220 4.00 -35.20 -6.68
CA HIS A 220 3.41 -34.28 -5.68
C HIS A 220 4.48 -33.30 -5.22
N PHE A 221 4.22 -32.03 -5.47
CA PHE A 221 5.13 -30.96 -5.05
C PHE A 221 4.89 -30.59 -3.59
N THR A 222 5.92 -30.03 -2.94
CA THR A 222 5.82 -29.52 -1.59
C THR A 222 4.80 -28.37 -1.52
N GLU A 223 3.89 -28.44 -0.57
CA GLU A 223 2.90 -27.37 -0.35
C GLU A 223 3.61 -26.10 0.08
N LYS A 224 3.22 -24.98 -0.53
CA LYS A 224 3.73 -23.65 -0.17
C LYS A 224 2.60 -22.83 0.45
N THR A 225 2.75 -22.47 1.72
CA THR A 225 1.83 -21.57 2.42
C THR A 225 2.39 -20.16 2.35
N ARG A 226 1.52 -19.21 2.03
CA ARG A 226 1.83 -17.79 1.85
C ARG A 226 0.85 -16.93 2.61
#